data_6dd29e234e804d3abc9f57b2ca43e6f1
#
_entry.id   6dd29e234e804d3abc9f57b2ca43e6f1
#
_cell.length_a   1.000
_cell.length_b   1.000
_cell.length_c   1.000
_cell.angle_alpha   90.00
_cell.angle_beta   90.00
_cell.angle_gamma   90.00
#
_symmetry.space_group_name_H-M   'P 1'
#
loop_
_entity.id
_entity.type
_entity.pdbx_description
1 polymer ?
#
loop_
_entity_poly.entity_id
_entity_poly.type
_entity_poly.pdbx_seq_one_letter_code
_entity_poly.pdbx_strand_id
1 'polypeptide(L)'
;MAISFVDKNVVNQTFVTGWTINKPTGTADGDVMIATLVYGGTSTTCTPPAGWTETKRTTFGTRVMVTYQKVASSEGSSYTFTLSTAADGAHAIASFRGCDTTTPIYAVGNASYTATTDIV
;
A
#
# COMPACT_ATOMS: atom_id res chain seq x y z
N MET A 1 4.86 24.08 -4.70
CA MET A 1 5.91 23.08 -4.47
C MET A 1 5.60 21.85 -5.28
N ALA A 2 6.59 21.33 -5.99
CA ALA A 2 6.40 20.16 -6.84
C ALA A 2 6.54 18.87 -6.02
N ILE A 3 5.68 17.90 -6.31
CA ILE A 3 5.79 16.56 -5.75
C ILE A 3 6.85 15.80 -6.54
N SER A 4 7.73 15.12 -5.85
CA SER A 4 8.75 14.28 -6.47
C SER A 4 8.69 12.86 -5.91
N PHE A 5 9.00 11.89 -6.75
CA PHE A 5 9.14 10.50 -6.36
C PHE A 5 10.48 10.30 -5.67
N VAL A 6 10.48 9.57 -4.53
CA VAL A 6 11.71 9.27 -3.80
C VAL A 6 12.23 7.90 -4.17
N ASP A 7 11.48 6.85 -3.85
CA ASP A 7 11.84 5.46 -4.16
C ASP A 7 10.66 4.54 -3.90
N LYS A 8 10.80 3.27 -4.29
CA LYS A 8 9.77 2.25 -4.08
C LYS A 8 10.39 0.90 -3.75
N ASN A 9 9.60 0.03 -3.14
CA ASN A 9 9.92 -1.39 -2.99
C ASN A 9 8.70 -2.22 -3.39
N VAL A 10 8.96 -3.41 -3.93
CA VAL A 10 7.92 -4.36 -4.34
C VAL A 10 8.33 -5.74 -3.83
N VAL A 11 7.40 -6.47 -3.22
CA VAL A 11 7.64 -7.81 -2.69
C VAL A 11 6.51 -8.72 -3.12
N ASN A 12 6.85 -9.91 -3.61
CA ASN A 12 5.90 -11.00 -3.83
C ASN A 12 5.85 -11.86 -2.57
N GLN A 13 4.66 -12.31 -2.18
CA GLN A 13 4.46 -13.13 -1.00
C GLN A 13 3.83 -14.46 -1.37
N THR A 14 4.25 -15.51 -0.68
CA THR A 14 3.79 -16.88 -0.91
C THR A 14 3.17 -17.42 0.36
N PHE A 15 1.85 -17.38 0.43
CA PHE A 15 1.01 -18.05 1.42
C PHE A 15 1.45 -17.83 2.87
N VAL A 16 1.65 -16.56 3.27
CA VAL A 16 2.05 -16.16 4.62
C VAL A 16 1.08 -15.11 5.16
N THR A 17 1.08 -14.93 6.48
CA THR A 17 0.25 -13.91 7.14
C THR A 17 1.00 -12.61 7.36
N GLY A 18 2.32 -12.67 7.60
CA GLY A 18 3.14 -11.47 7.83
C GLY A 18 3.78 -11.00 6.54
N TRP A 19 3.34 -9.85 6.07
CA TRP A 19 3.84 -9.25 4.83
C TRP A 19 4.75 -8.08 5.17
N THR A 20 6.06 -8.35 5.18
CA THR A 20 7.07 -7.36 5.55
C THR A 20 7.67 -6.73 4.29
N ILE A 21 7.82 -5.40 4.31
CA ILE A 21 8.43 -4.66 3.22
C ILE A 21 9.33 -3.57 3.82
N ASN A 22 10.48 -3.36 3.20
CA ASN A 22 11.43 -2.34 3.65
C ASN A 22 10.95 -0.95 3.28
N LYS A 23 11.27 0.01 4.14
CA LYS A 23 11.05 1.41 3.84
C LYS A 23 11.81 1.78 2.57
N PRO A 24 11.21 2.54 1.63
CA PRO A 24 11.95 2.98 0.45
C PRO A 24 13.19 3.79 0.84
N THR A 25 14.28 3.54 0.14
CA THR A 25 15.55 4.22 0.40
C THR A 25 15.42 5.72 0.20
N GLY A 26 15.97 6.51 1.11
CA GLY A 26 15.92 7.96 1.02
C GLY A 26 14.66 8.60 1.59
N THR A 27 13.70 7.80 2.09
CA THR A 27 12.51 8.35 2.75
C THR A 27 12.94 9.14 3.99
N ALA A 28 12.47 10.39 4.06
CA ALA A 28 12.76 11.31 5.17
C ALA A 28 11.45 11.72 5.84
N ASP A 29 11.57 12.29 7.04
CA ASP A 29 10.41 12.82 7.75
C ASP A 29 9.69 13.85 6.87
N GLY A 30 8.36 13.75 6.83
CA GLY A 30 7.52 14.59 5.99
C GLY A 30 7.21 14.02 4.62
N ASP A 31 7.91 12.98 4.18
CA ASP A 31 7.54 12.28 2.95
C ASP A 31 6.23 11.53 3.15
N VAL A 32 5.46 11.40 2.08
CA VAL A 32 4.21 10.62 2.10
C VAL A 32 4.49 9.25 1.50
N MET A 33 4.15 8.21 2.24
CA MET A 33 4.29 6.82 1.80
C MET A 33 2.93 6.25 1.45
N ILE A 34 2.87 5.55 0.32
CA ILE A 34 1.67 4.82 -0.12
C ILE A 34 2.05 3.35 -0.21
N ALA A 35 1.29 2.52 0.50
CA ALA A 35 1.47 1.07 0.44
C ALA A 35 0.23 0.43 -0.18
N THR A 36 0.42 -0.47 -1.13
CA THR A 36 -0.67 -1.19 -1.79
C THR A 36 -0.42 -2.68 -1.67
N LEU A 37 -1.42 -3.41 -1.21
CA LEU A 37 -1.38 -4.87 -1.08
C LEU A 37 -2.48 -5.48 -1.94
N VAL A 38 -2.14 -6.56 -2.64
CA VAL A 38 -3.11 -7.39 -3.37
C VAL A 38 -2.96 -8.82 -2.88
N TYR A 39 -4.02 -9.38 -2.33
CA TYR A 39 -3.99 -10.73 -1.78
C TYR A 39 -5.27 -11.50 -2.12
N GLY A 40 -5.18 -12.83 -2.03
CA GLY A 40 -6.33 -13.71 -2.25
C GLY A 40 -7.15 -13.88 -0.99
N GLY A 41 -8.46 -14.13 -1.17
CA GLY A 41 -9.38 -14.39 -0.07
C GLY A 41 -10.19 -13.15 0.33
N THR A 42 -11.42 -13.07 -0.15
CA THR A 42 -12.26 -11.88 0.06
C THR A 42 -12.68 -11.69 1.51
N SER A 43 -12.63 -12.74 2.34
CA SER A 43 -12.90 -12.66 3.77
C SER A 43 -11.64 -12.41 4.61
N THR A 44 -10.46 -12.39 3.98
CA THR A 44 -9.21 -12.09 4.67
C THR A 44 -9.10 -10.60 4.92
N THR A 45 -8.75 -10.23 6.15
CA THR A 45 -8.56 -8.83 6.54
C THR A 45 -7.07 -8.54 6.71
N CYS A 46 -6.70 -7.29 6.51
CA CYS A 46 -5.33 -6.82 6.69
C CYS A 46 -5.29 -5.81 7.84
N THR A 47 -4.33 -5.98 8.73
CA THR A 47 -4.05 -5.04 9.80
C THR A 47 -2.73 -4.35 9.49
N PRO A 48 -2.73 -3.04 9.23
CA PRO A 48 -1.49 -2.31 8.99
C PRO A 48 -0.72 -2.08 10.29
N PRO A 49 0.58 -1.80 10.20
CA PRO A 49 1.31 -1.35 11.38
C PRO A 49 0.80 0.02 11.86
N ALA A 50 1.15 0.38 13.08
CA ALA A 50 0.69 1.63 13.68
C ALA A 50 1.05 2.84 12.82
N GLY A 51 0.14 3.79 12.74
CA GLY A 51 0.34 5.04 12.01
C GLY A 51 -0.10 5.03 10.55
N TRP A 52 -0.41 3.85 10.00
CA TRP A 52 -0.90 3.74 8.63
C TRP A 52 -2.42 3.83 8.60
N THR A 53 -2.94 4.56 7.64
CA THR A 53 -4.39 4.77 7.45
C THR A 53 -4.83 4.16 6.14
N GLU A 54 -5.90 3.36 6.17
CA GLU A 54 -6.48 2.79 4.96
C GLU A 54 -7.14 3.89 4.13
N THR A 55 -6.78 3.98 2.85
CA THR A 55 -7.38 4.95 1.93
C THR A 55 -8.48 4.32 1.09
N LYS A 56 -8.29 3.08 0.66
CA LYS A 56 -9.25 2.40 -0.19
C LYS A 56 -9.06 0.89 -0.11
N ARG A 57 -10.17 0.18 -0.12
CA ARG A 57 -10.22 -1.27 -0.24
C ARG A 57 -11.17 -1.63 -1.36
N THR A 58 -10.74 -2.49 -2.27
CA THR A 58 -11.53 -2.94 -3.40
C THR A 58 -11.43 -4.46 -3.50
N THR A 59 -12.58 -5.11 -3.70
CA THR A 59 -12.65 -6.55 -3.93
C THR A 59 -12.93 -6.79 -5.40
N PHE A 60 -12.16 -7.66 -6.04
CA PHE A 60 -12.40 -8.06 -7.42
C PHE A 60 -12.16 -9.55 -7.58
N GLY A 61 -13.20 -10.27 -7.99
CA GLY A 61 -13.15 -11.73 -8.05
C GLY A 61 -12.86 -12.31 -6.66
N THR A 62 -11.80 -13.09 -6.56
CA THR A 62 -11.35 -13.71 -5.31
C THR A 62 -10.22 -12.92 -4.63
N ARG A 63 -9.94 -11.72 -5.12
CA ARG A 63 -8.81 -10.90 -4.65
C ARG A 63 -9.29 -9.64 -3.97
N VAL A 64 -8.42 -9.13 -3.09
CA VAL A 64 -8.60 -7.84 -2.42
C VAL A 64 -7.40 -6.98 -2.74
N MET A 65 -7.65 -5.72 -3.09
CA MET A 65 -6.62 -4.70 -3.16
C MET A 65 -6.90 -3.65 -2.10
N VAL A 66 -5.92 -3.35 -1.25
CA VAL A 66 -6.04 -2.35 -0.20
C VAL A 66 -4.85 -1.41 -0.26
N THR A 67 -5.11 -0.13 -0.06
CA THR A 67 -4.10 0.91 -0.09
C THR A 67 -4.09 1.65 1.23
N TYR A 68 -2.89 1.89 1.76
CA TYR A 68 -2.65 2.62 3.00
C TYR A 68 -1.74 3.80 2.75
N GLN A 69 -1.82 4.80 3.61
CA GLN A 69 -0.94 5.97 3.56
C GLN A 69 -0.36 6.26 4.94
N LYS A 70 0.81 6.87 4.94
CA LYS A 70 1.42 7.41 6.16
C LYS A 70 2.35 8.55 5.79
N VAL A 71 2.34 9.61 6.62
CA VAL A 71 3.38 10.65 6.56
C VAL A 71 4.55 10.14 7.41
N ALA A 72 5.73 10.09 6.83
CA ALA A 72 6.92 9.57 7.52
C ALA A 72 7.31 10.47 8.68
N SER A 73 7.58 9.87 9.83
CA SER A 73 8.05 10.55 11.04
C SER A 73 8.77 9.56 11.92
N SER A 74 10.08 9.70 12.02
CA SER A 74 10.93 8.81 12.82
C SER A 74 10.72 7.33 12.49
N GLU A 75 10.73 7.00 11.21
CA GLU A 75 10.37 5.68 10.71
C GLU A 75 11.44 4.64 10.97
N GLY A 76 11.00 3.40 11.24
CA GLY A 76 11.89 2.24 11.27
C GLY A 76 12.31 1.82 9.86
N SER A 77 13.01 0.69 9.77
CA SER A 77 13.57 0.21 8.51
C SER A 77 12.57 -0.57 7.65
N SER A 78 11.50 -1.09 8.25
CA SER A 78 10.52 -1.93 7.56
C SER A 78 9.16 -1.85 8.20
N TYR A 79 8.16 -2.39 7.49
CA TYR A 79 6.78 -2.44 7.94
C TYR A 79 6.24 -3.84 7.73
N THR A 80 5.42 -4.33 8.68
CA THR A 80 4.75 -5.62 8.54
C THR A 80 3.24 -5.40 8.54
N PHE A 81 2.61 -5.75 7.42
CA PHE A 81 1.16 -5.78 7.29
C PHE A 81 0.71 -7.20 7.56
N THR A 82 -0.23 -7.39 8.48
CA THR A 82 -0.62 -8.71 8.95
C THR A 82 -1.99 -9.09 8.39
N LEU A 83 -2.04 -10.24 7.71
CA LEU A 83 -3.29 -10.79 7.20
C LEU A 83 -3.91 -11.73 8.22
N SER A 84 -5.24 -11.78 8.29
CA SER A 84 -5.97 -12.67 9.19
C SER A 84 -5.82 -14.15 8.79
N THR A 85 -5.53 -14.41 7.53
CA THR A 85 -5.34 -15.76 7.00
C THR A 85 -4.18 -15.71 6.01
N ALA A 86 -3.38 -16.78 5.97
CA ALA A 86 -2.26 -16.86 5.04
C ALA A 86 -2.77 -16.71 3.60
N ALA A 87 -2.09 -15.90 2.81
CA ALA A 87 -2.45 -15.65 1.42
C ALA A 87 -1.21 -15.39 0.59
N ASP A 88 -1.31 -15.60 -0.70
CA ASP A 88 -0.29 -15.21 -1.65
C ASP A 88 -0.71 -13.97 -2.40
N GLY A 89 0.24 -13.24 -2.91
CA GLY A 89 0.01 -12.02 -3.66
C GLY A 89 1.26 -11.16 -3.70
N ALA A 90 1.07 -9.85 -3.73
CA ALA A 90 2.17 -8.90 -3.81
C ALA A 90 1.82 -7.61 -3.08
N HIS A 91 2.85 -6.91 -2.64
CA HIS A 91 2.66 -5.58 -2.07
C HIS A 91 3.81 -4.67 -2.51
N ALA A 92 3.53 -3.38 -2.49
CA ALA A 92 4.48 -2.36 -2.87
C ALA A 92 4.33 -1.17 -1.94
N ILE A 93 5.42 -0.43 -1.78
CA ILE A 93 5.43 0.82 -1.06
C ILE A 93 6.21 1.85 -1.87
N ALA A 94 5.72 3.07 -1.93
CA ALA A 94 6.40 4.16 -2.60
C ALA A 94 6.40 5.40 -1.72
N SER A 95 7.45 6.18 -1.79
CA SER A 95 7.61 7.44 -1.05
C SER A 95 7.63 8.61 -2.00
N PHE A 96 6.98 9.71 -1.60
CA PHE A 96 6.90 10.95 -2.36
C PHE A 96 7.21 12.13 -1.46
N ARG A 97 7.90 13.12 -2.02
CA ARG A 97 8.31 14.34 -1.31
C ARG A 97 7.60 15.55 -1.86
N GLY A 98 7.32 16.54 -1.01
CA GLY A 98 6.63 17.75 -1.43
C GLY A 98 5.11 17.65 -1.41
N CYS A 99 4.56 16.58 -0.85
CA CYS A 99 3.12 16.42 -0.70
C CYS A 99 2.59 17.25 0.47
N ASP A 100 1.29 17.60 0.41
CA ASP A 100 0.59 18.15 1.54
C ASP A 100 0.53 17.11 2.65
N THR A 101 1.10 17.39 3.81
CA THR A 101 1.15 16.44 4.92
C THR A 101 -0.12 16.45 5.77
N THR A 102 -0.99 17.45 5.60
CA THR A 102 -2.28 17.54 6.29
C THR A 102 -3.34 16.74 5.55
N THR A 103 -3.39 16.83 4.22
CA THR A 103 -4.32 16.08 3.38
C THR A 103 -3.53 15.44 2.24
N PRO A 104 -2.72 14.41 2.54
CA PRO A 104 -1.84 13.83 1.51
C PRO A 104 -2.60 13.15 0.38
N ILE A 105 -3.75 12.54 0.68
CA ILE A 105 -4.64 11.95 -0.33
C ILE A 105 -5.89 12.82 -0.40
N TYR A 106 -6.02 13.59 -1.49
CA TYR A 106 -7.13 14.52 -1.65
C TYR A 106 -8.44 13.81 -2.01
N ALA A 107 -8.36 12.84 -2.92
CA ALA A 107 -9.53 12.10 -3.37
C ALA A 107 -9.12 10.70 -3.78
N VAL A 108 -10.03 9.75 -3.59
CA VAL A 108 -9.83 8.34 -3.96
C VAL A 108 -11.00 7.88 -4.78
N GLY A 109 -10.72 7.26 -5.92
CA GLY A 109 -11.72 6.59 -6.74
C GLY A 109 -11.29 5.15 -6.98
N ASN A 110 -12.24 4.33 -7.43
CA ASN A 110 -11.89 3.00 -7.88
C ASN A 110 -12.78 2.59 -9.03
N ALA A 111 -12.22 1.75 -9.89
CA ALA A 111 -12.96 1.09 -10.95
C ALA A 111 -12.47 -0.35 -11.00
N SER A 112 -13.40 -1.26 -11.22
CA SER A 112 -13.05 -2.66 -11.47
C SER A 112 -13.50 -3.02 -12.87
N TYR A 113 -12.67 -3.79 -13.54
CA TYR A 113 -12.93 -4.22 -14.90
C TYR A 113 -12.87 -5.74 -14.97
N THR A 114 -13.85 -6.34 -15.61
CA THR A 114 -13.68 -7.74 -16.00
C THR A 114 -12.68 -7.79 -17.14
N ALA A 115 -12.02 -8.93 -17.29
CA ALA A 115 -11.03 -9.10 -18.34
C ALA A 115 -11.69 -8.82 -19.71
N THR A 116 -11.24 -7.78 -20.36
CA THR A 116 -11.67 -7.41 -21.72
C THR A 116 -10.44 -7.10 -22.54
N THR A 117 -10.62 -7.05 -23.86
CA THR A 117 -9.53 -6.66 -24.75
C THR A 117 -9.43 -5.15 -24.92
N ASP A 118 -10.32 -4.39 -24.30
CA ASP A 118 -10.47 -2.96 -24.53
C ASP A 118 -10.09 -2.11 -23.31
N ILE A 119 -9.10 -2.53 -22.57
CA ILE A 119 -8.55 -1.72 -21.49
C ILE A 119 -7.56 -0.73 -22.10
N VAL A 120 -7.94 0.51 -22.12
CA VAL A 120 -7.11 1.60 -22.60
C VAL A 120 -6.90 2.64 -21.51
#